data_ad36cfc72cd97b41baddf9377185b782
#
_entry.id   ad36cfc72cd97b41baddf9377185b782
#
_cell.length_a   1.000
_cell.length_b   1.000
_cell.length_c   1.000
_cell.angle_alpha   90.00
_cell.angle_beta   90.00
_cell.angle_gamma   90.00
#
_symmetry.space_group_name_H-M   'P 1'
#
loop_
_entity.id
_entity.type
_entity.pdbx_description
1 polymer ?
#
loop_
_entity_poly.entity_id
_entity_poly.type
_entity_poly.pdbx_seq_one_letter_code
_entity_poly.pdbx_strand_id
1 'polypeptide(L)'
;MSESKRLFFAIAIPPKIQKQLVQWRADCFPADAGVPVAAANMHMTLAFLGEVSAEKQRALAAMAGRIHQPGFTLHLDDAGQWLRSRVVWLGTRQPPRGLLQLANMLRAQAARSGCYQSPQPFHPHLTLLRNAGQAVPIPPPGFHWEIPVTEFALYESRFTGGRTRYTSLQRWTLNE
;
A
#
# COMPACT_ATOMS: atom_id res chain seq x y z
N MET A 1 -24.42 -16.93 -8.11
CA MET A 1 -23.89 -16.13 -6.99
C MET A 1 -22.50 -15.66 -7.31
N SER A 2 -22.30 -14.37 -7.26
CA SER A 2 -20.95 -13.83 -7.42
C SER A 2 -20.25 -13.91 -6.07
N GLU A 3 -19.05 -14.46 -6.07
CA GLU A 3 -18.21 -14.44 -4.89
C GLU A 3 -17.66 -13.03 -4.70
N SER A 4 -17.67 -12.57 -3.45
CA SER A 4 -16.99 -11.32 -3.12
C SER A 4 -15.54 -11.62 -2.79
N LYS A 5 -14.68 -10.64 -3.07
CA LYS A 5 -13.27 -10.70 -2.76
C LYS A 5 -12.88 -9.43 -2.03
N ARG A 6 -11.92 -9.57 -1.13
CA ARG A 6 -11.39 -8.42 -0.42
C ARG A 6 -10.29 -7.79 -1.26
N LEU A 7 -10.54 -6.60 -1.76
CA LEU A 7 -9.69 -5.97 -2.78
C LEU A 7 -9.12 -4.63 -2.34
N PHE A 8 -8.00 -4.27 -2.95
CA PHE A 8 -7.40 -2.94 -2.79
C PHE A 8 -6.50 -2.64 -4.00
N PHE A 9 -6.33 -1.36 -4.29
CA PHE A 9 -5.34 -0.89 -5.27
C PHE A 9 -4.06 -0.53 -4.56
N ALA A 10 -2.92 -0.86 -5.14
CA ALA A 10 -1.62 -0.60 -4.51
C ALA A 10 -0.48 -0.55 -5.52
N ILE A 11 0.64 -0.03 -5.04
CA ILE A 11 1.92 -0.03 -5.73
C ILE A 11 2.79 -1.10 -5.09
N ALA A 12 3.35 -1.98 -5.91
CA ALA A 12 4.24 -3.03 -5.44
C ALA A 12 5.63 -2.46 -5.13
N ILE A 13 6.28 -3.05 -4.14
CA ILE A 13 7.67 -2.70 -3.82
C ILE A 13 8.57 -3.73 -4.53
N PRO A 14 9.58 -3.29 -5.29
CA PRO A 14 10.45 -4.23 -6.01
C PRO A 14 11.15 -5.21 -5.06
N PRO A 15 11.37 -6.46 -5.48
CA PRO A 15 11.97 -7.48 -4.61
C PRO A 15 13.32 -7.08 -4.01
N LYS A 16 14.15 -6.38 -4.77
CA LYS A 16 15.44 -5.90 -4.27
C LYS A 16 15.24 -4.94 -3.09
N ILE A 17 14.28 -4.03 -3.21
CA ILE A 17 13.97 -3.08 -2.14
C ILE A 17 13.35 -3.81 -0.96
N GLN A 18 12.46 -4.79 -1.21
CA GLN A 18 11.87 -5.59 -0.14
C GLN A 18 12.95 -6.21 0.75
N LYS A 19 13.98 -6.78 0.16
CA LYS A 19 15.09 -7.40 0.90
C LYS A 19 15.81 -6.38 1.75
N GLN A 20 16.08 -5.21 1.20
CA GLN A 20 16.75 -4.14 1.92
C GLN A 20 15.90 -3.64 3.09
N LEU A 21 14.60 -3.53 2.89
CA LEU A 21 13.67 -3.08 3.94
C LEU A 21 13.56 -4.10 5.08
N VAL A 22 13.54 -5.39 4.75
CA VAL A 22 13.51 -6.45 5.77
C VAL A 22 14.75 -6.35 6.67
N GLN A 23 15.93 -6.20 6.07
CA GLN A 23 17.17 -6.06 6.82
C GLN A 23 17.20 -4.79 7.66
N TRP A 24 16.83 -3.66 7.06
CA TRP A 24 16.78 -2.38 7.75
C TRP A 24 15.81 -2.43 8.94
N ARG A 25 14.65 -3.03 8.75
CA ARG A 25 13.65 -3.19 9.80
C ARG A 25 14.20 -4.02 10.96
N ALA A 26 14.87 -5.11 10.64
CA ALA A 26 15.47 -5.98 11.67
C ALA A 26 16.56 -5.25 12.45
N ASP A 27 17.31 -4.38 11.79
CA ASP A 27 18.38 -3.61 12.43
C ASP A 27 17.86 -2.46 13.28
N CYS A 28 16.70 -1.91 12.95
CA CYS A 28 16.20 -0.68 13.57
C CYS A 28 15.18 -0.89 14.69
N PHE A 29 14.46 -2.01 14.66
CA PHE A 29 13.36 -2.23 15.61
C PHE A 29 13.59 -3.49 16.44
N PRO A 30 13.20 -3.47 17.75
CA PRO A 30 13.31 -4.67 18.59
C PRO A 30 12.48 -5.83 18.03
N ALA A 31 12.91 -7.05 18.30
CA ALA A 31 12.21 -8.23 17.82
C ALA A 31 10.78 -8.36 18.35
N ASP A 32 10.50 -7.75 19.49
CA ASP A 32 9.18 -7.78 20.12
C ASP A 32 8.36 -6.52 19.85
N ALA A 33 8.80 -5.64 18.94
CA ALA A 33 8.11 -4.39 18.66
C ALA A 33 6.74 -4.61 18.03
N GLY A 34 6.58 -5.68 17.25
CA GLY A 34 5.33 -5.99 16.58
C GLY A 34 5.50 -7.18 15.65
N VAL A 35 4.49 -7.45 14.84
CA VAL A 35 4.53 -8.53 13.86
C VAL A 35 5.03 -7.98 12.53
N PRO A 36 6.17 -8.45 12.02
CA PRO A 36 6.71 -7.94 10.76
C PRO A 36 5.84 -8.36 9.57
N VAL A 37 5.60 -7.41 8.67
CA VAL A 37 4.92 -7.69 7.42
C VAL A 37 5.87 -8.50 6.54
N ALA A 38 5.37 -9.62 5.97
CA ALA A 38 6.19 -10.44 5.09
C ALA A 38 6.65 -9.64 3.87
N ALA A 39 7.87 -9.92 3.41
CA ALA A 39 8.44 -9.19 2.26
C ALA A 39 7.49 -9.19 1.06
N ALA A 40 6.91 -10.34 0.75
CA ALA A 40 6.00 -10.48 -0.39
C ALA A 40 4.72 -9.65 -0.25
N ASN A 41 4.39 -9.20 0.96
CA ASN A 41 3.19 -8.40 1.22
C ASN A 41 3.50 -6.90 1.34
N MET A 42 4.75 -6.50 1.12
CA MET A 42 5.13 -5.09 1.19
C MET A 42 4.65 -4.35 -0.05
N HIS A 43 3.79 -3.36 0.15
CA HIS A 43 3.30 -2.50 -0.91
C HIS A 43 2.69 -1.25 -0.29
N MET A 44 2.48 -0.24 -1.12
CA MET A 44 1.84 1.00 -0.68
C MET A 44 0.39 0.99 -1.18
N THR A 45 -0.57 0.91 -0.27
CA THR A 45 -1.98 0.91 -0.61
C THR A 45 -2.40 2.30 -1.09
N LEU A 46 -3.13 2.33 -2.21
CA LEU A 46 -3.68 3.56 -2.77
C LEU A 46 -5.14 3.74 -2.41
N ALA A 47 -5.91 2.66 -2.42
CA ALA A 47 -7.33 2.69 -2.09
C ALA A 47 -7.80 1.31 -1.63
N PHE A 48 -8.43 1.25 -0.47
CA PHE A 48 -9.08 0.03 0.01
C PHE A 48 -10.50 -0.04 -0.56
N LEU A 49 -10.88 -1.21 -1.03
CA LEU A 49 -12.19 -1.43 -1.62
C LEU A 49 -13.10 -2.27 -0.71
N GLY A 50 -12.52 -3.05 0.19
CA GLY A 50 -13.27 -3.97 1.04
C GLY A 50 -13.77 -5.17 0.27
N GLU A 51 -14.87 -5.76 0.72
CA GLU A 51 -15.51 -6.89 0.03
C GLU A 51 -16.22 -6.41 -1.22
N VAL A 52 -15.83 -6.94 -2.36
CA VAL A 52 -16.26 -6.47 -3.68
C VAL A 52 -16.78 -7.65 -4.49
N SER A 53 -17.98 -7.51 -5.05
CA SER A 53 -18.55 -8.53 -5.95
C SER A 53 -17.76 -8.58 -7.25
N ALA A 54 -17.89 -9.70 -7.97
CA ALA A 54 -17.24 -9.86 -9.28
C ALA A 54 -17.68 -8.77 -10.26
N GLU A 55 -18.96 -8.40 -10.21
CA GLU A 55 -19.49 -7.35 -11.07
C GLU A 55 -18.88 -5.98 -10.76
N LYS A 56 -18.81 -5.63 -9.48
CA LYS A 56 -18.19 -4.37 -9.05
C LYS A 56 -16.68 -4.36 -9.35
N GLN A 57 -16.02 -5.49 -9.19
CA GLN A 57 -14.61 -5.63 -9.55
C GLN A 57 -14.39 -5.27 -11.02
N ARG A 58 -15.20 -5.79 -11.91
CA ARG A 58 -15.07 -5.50 -13.34
C ARG A 58 -15.25 -4.00 -13.63
N ALA A 59 -16.23 -3.37 -12.98
CA ALA A 59 -16.46 -1.93 -13.13
C ALA A 59 -15.27 -1.11 -12.64
N LEU A 60 -14.73 -1.44 -11.46
CA LEU A 60 -13.57 -0.74 -10.90
C LEU A 60 -12.33 -0.94 -11.78
N ALA A 61 -12.12 -2.15 -12.30
CA ALA A 61 -10.99 -2.42 -13.19
C ALA A 61 -11.09 -1.63 -14.49
N ALA A 62 -12.30 -1.52 -15.06
CA ALA A 62 -12.52 -0.73 -16.27
C ALA A 62 -12.22 0.75 -16.03
N MET A 63 -12.63 1.28 -14.88
CA MET A 63 -12.35 2.67 -14.52
C MET A 63 -10.86 2.92 -14.31
N ALA A 64 -10.16 1.97 -13.67
CA ALA A 64 -8.71 2.07 -13.49
C ALA A 64 -7.98 2.09 -14.83
N GLY A 65 -8.46 1.30 -15.79
CA GLY A 65 -7.86 1.24 -17.13
C GLY A 65 -8.00 2.52 -17.94
N ARG A 66 -8.86 3.45 -17.51
CA ARG A 66 -9.03 4.76 -18.16
C ARG A 66 -8.11 5.83 -17.59
N ILE A 67 -7.36 5.51 -16.55
CA ILE A 67 -6.43 6.46 -15.93
C ILE A 67 -5.21 6.59 -16.83
N HIS A 68 -4.93 7.80 -17.25
CA HIS A 68 -3.75 8.13 -18.04
C HIS A 68 -2.95 9.20 -17.31
N GLN A 69 -1.78 8.82 -16.84
CA GLN A 69 -0.87 9.76 -16.20
C GLN A 69 0.54 9.19 -16.26
N PRO A 70 1.56 10.05 -16.20
CA PRO A 70 2.94 9.57 -16.20
C PRO A 70 3.28 8.83 -14.90
N GLY A 71 4.30 7.99 -14.98
CA GLY A 71 4.90 7.42 -13.79
C GLY A 71 5.58 8.50 -12.95
N PHE A 72 6.05 8.10 -11.79
CA PHE A 72 6.71 9.03 -10.86
C PHE A 72 7.73 8.25 -10.04
N THR A 73 8.59 8.99 -9.35
CA THR A 73 9.57 8.40 -8.45
C THR A 73 9.10 8.59 -7.01
N LEU A 74 9.01 7.48 -6.29
CA LEU A 74 8.65 7.48 -4.88
C LEU A 74 9.92 7.40 -4.04
N HIS A 75 10.06 8.30 -3.07
CA HIS A 75 11.17 8.31 -2.12
C HIS A 75 10.66 7.86 -0.76
N LEU A 76 11.17 6.75 -0.25
CA LEU A 76 10.85 6.29 1.09
C LEU A 76 11.94 6.81 2.03
N ASP A 77 11.64 7.89 2.72
CA ASP A 77 12.61 8.63 3.52
C ASP A 77 12.05 9.13 4.86
N ASP A 78 10.89 8.63 5.24
CA ASP A 78 10.24 8.99 6.49
C ASP A 78 9.71 7.74 7.17
N ALA A 79 9.62 7.78 8.48
CA ALA A 79 9.10 6.66 9.26
C ALA A 79 8.34 7.17 10.46
N GLY A 80 7.40 6.38 10.95
CA GLY A 80 6.63 6.76 12.10
C GLY A 80 5.85 5.60 12.67
N GLN A 81 5.08 5.91 13.68
CA GLN A 81 4.22 4.93 14.32
C GLN A 81 2.87 5.57 14.64
N TRP A 82 1.81 4.83 14.34
CA TRP A 82 0.45 5.20 14.76
C TRP A 82 0.03 4.24 15.87
N LEU A 83 0.04 4.71 17.11
CA LEU A 83 -0.27 3.87 18.27
C LEU A 83 -1.73 3.40 18.23
N ARG A 84 -2.63 4.24 17.74
CA ARG A 84 -4.06 3.90 17.67
C ARG A 84 -4.32 2.69 16.79
N SER A 85 -3.70 2.64 15.60
CA SER A 85 -3.82 1.52 14.69
C SER A 85 -2.76 0.45 14.89
N ARG A 86 -1.80 0.71 15.79
CA ARG A 86 -0.71 -0.22 16.15
C ARG A 86 0.17 -0.57 14.96
N VAL A 87 0.53 0.44 14.19
CA VAL A 87 1.30 0.27 12.96
C VAL A 87 2.59 1.08 13.02
N VAL A 88 3.71 0.44 12.67
CA VAL A 88 4.96 1.14 12.35
C VAL A 88 5.05 1.18 10.83
N TRP A 89 5.32 2.37 10.30
CA TRP A 89 5.24 2.59 8.86
C TRP A 89 6.47 3.33 8.33
N LEU A 90 6.69 3.16 7.03
CA LEU A 90 7.67 3.87 6.23
C LEU A 90 6.91 4.71 5.22
N GLY A 91 7.31 5.96 5.04
CA GLY A 91 6.58 6.88 4.19
C GLY A 91 7.48 7.79 3.39
N THR A 92 6.90 8.90 2.93
CA THR A 92 7.61 9.87 2.11
C THR A 92 7.34 11.27 2.63
N ARG A 93 8.39 12.09 2.75
CA ARG A 93 8.26 13.46 3.26
C ARG A 93 7.64 14.39 2.23
N GLN A 94 7.94 14.14 0.96
CA GLN A 94 7.43 14.93 -0.16
C GLN A 94 6.75 13.99 -1.15
N PRO A 95 5.46 13.67 -0.93
CA PRO A 95 4.76 12.78 -1.84
C PRO A 95 4.76 13.36 -3.27
N PRO A 96 5.11 12.55 -4.28
CA PRO A 96 5.02 13.01 -5.66
C PRO A 96 3.59 13.40 -6.02
N ARG A 97 3.44 14.44 -6.83
CA ARG A 97 2.11 14.85 -7.29
C ARG A 97 1.37 13.71 -7.97
N GLY A 98 2.08 12.93 -8.79
CA GLY A 98 1.49 11.78 -9.49
C GLY A 98 0.92 10.73 -8.55
N LEU A 99 1.61 10.49 -7.43
CA LEU A 99 1.13 9.56 -6.41
C LEU A 99 -0.18 10.04 -5.79
N LEU A 100 -0.22 11.31 -5.37
CA LEU A 100 -1.42 11.87 -4.74
C LEU A 100 -2.59 11.90 -5.73
N GLN A 101 -2.31 12.26 -6.98
CA GLN A 101 -3.33 12.30 -8.03
C GLN A 101 -3.91 10.92 -8.28
N LEU A 102 -3.05 9.91 -8.42
CA LEU A 102 -3.48 8.53 -8.66
C LEU A 102 -4.35 8.02 -7.51
N ALA A 103 -3.87 8.19 -6.26
CA ALA A 103 -4.62 7.74 -5.09
C ALA A 103 -5.97 8.44 -4.98
N ASN A 104 -6.01 9.74 -5.22
CA ASN A 104 -7.25 10.51 -5.13
C ASN A 104 -8.26 10.07 -6.21
N MET A 105 -7.81 9.80 -7.43
CA MET A 105 -8.68 9.30 -8.49
C MET A 105 -9.24 7.92 -8.14
N LEU A 106 -8.40 7.01 -7.67
CA LEU A 106 -8.84 5.66 -7.30
C LEU A 106 -9.82 5.69 -6.12
N ARG A 107 -9.54 6.50 -5.11
CA ARG A 107 -10.43 6.64 -3.96
C ARG A 107 -11.77 7.25 -4.35
N ALA A 108 -11.77 8.24 -5.22
CA ALA A 108 -13.00 8.86 -5.70
C ALA A 108 -13.85 7.86 -6.49
N GLN A 109 -13.23 7.07 -7.37
CA GLN A 109 -13.92 6.04 -8.12
C GLN A 109 -14.48 4.95 -7.20
N ALA A 110 -13.71 4.56 -6.19
CA ALA A 110 -14.15 3.58 -5.21
C ALA A 110 -15.38 4.08 -4.45
N ALA A 111 -15.36 5.34 -4.01
CA ALA A 111 -16.49 5.94 -3.31
C ALA A 111 -17.74 5.98 -4.17
N ARG A 112 -17.60 6.35 -5.44
CA ARG A 112 -18.74 6.38 -6.38
C ARG A 112 -19.29 4.98 -6.64
N SER A 113 -18.47 3.96 -6.48
CA SER A 113 -18.87 2.55 -6.65
C SER A 113 -19.44 1.94 -5.38
N GLY A 114 -19.60 2.73 -4.32
CA GLY A 114 -20.15 2.26 -3.06
C GLY A 114 -19.14 1.66 -2.10
N CYS A 115 -17.84 1.80 -2.37
CA CYS A 115 -16.81 1.34 -1.45
C CYS A 115 -16.49 2.45 -0.46
N TYR A 116 -16.65 2.16 0.83
CA TYR A 116 -16.38 3.16 1.86
C TYR A 116 -14.94 3.68 1.76
N GLN A 117 -14.78 4.99 1.81
CA GLN A 117 -13.47 5.63 1.87
C GLN A 117 -13.41 6.53 3.10
N SER A 118 -12.27 6.49 3.78
CA SER A 118 -12.05 7.34 4.94
C SER A 118 -12.10 8.82 4.52
N PRO A 119 -12.71 9.71 5.34
CA PRO A 119 -12.67 11.15 5.08
C PRO A 119 -11.30 11.77 5.31
N GLN A 120 -10.39 11.03 5.94
CA GLN A 120 -9.04 11.51 6.20
C GLN A 120 -8.25 11.67 4.90
N PRO A 121 -7.36 12.66 4.80
CA PRO A 121 -6.49 12.79 3.64
C PRO A 121 -5.66 11.52 3.45
N PHE A 122 -5.33 11.23 2.20
CA PHE A 122 -4.46 10.10 1.89
C PHE A 122 -3.08 10.32 2.47
N HIS A 123 -2.61 9.37 3.27
CA HIS A 123 -1.26 9.38 3.84
C HIS A 123 -0.47 8.23 3.23
N PRO A 124 0.44 8.51 2.28
CA PRO A 124 1.23 7.45 1.66
C PRO A 124 2.11 6.75 2.67
N HIS A 125 1.96 5.44 2.80
CA HIS A 125 2.79 4.68 3.73
C HIS A 125 2.86 3.21 3.35
N LEU A 126 3.94 2.59 3.79
CA LEU A 126 4.18 1.16 3.71
C LEU A 126 4.20 0.64 5.14
N THR A 127 3.36 -0.33 5.45
CA THR A 127 3.34 -0.91 6.80
C THR A 127 4.52 -1.86 6.97
N LEU A 128 5.33 -1.63 8.00
CA LEU A 128 6.47 -2.47 8.35
C LEU A 128 6.12 -3.48 9.44
N LEU A 129 5.45 -3.00 10.49
CA LEU A 129 5.05 -3.82 11.64
C LEU A 129 3.57 -3.60 11.94
N ARG A 130 2.88 -4.69 12.26
CA ARG A 130 1.52 -4.66 12.76
C ARG A 130 1.52 -5.04 14.23
N ASN A 131 0.43 -4.76 14.93
CA ASN A 131 0.28 -5.08 16.35
C ASN A 131 1.39 -4.47 17.21
N ALA A 132 1.89 -3.30 16.80
CA ALA A 132 2.89 -2.55 17.54
C ALA A 132 2.18 -1.62 18.52
N GLY A 133 1.75 -2.17 19.66
CA GLY A 133 0.93 -1.45 20.63
C GLY A 133 1.71 -0.57 21.58
N GLN A 134 3.03 -0.66 21.61
CA GLN A 134 3.89 0.16 22.46
C GLN A 134 4.80 1.02 21.60
N ALA A 135 5.13 2.20 22.11
CA ALA A 135 6.01 3.10 21.39
C ALA A 135 7.38 2.46 21.16
N VAL A 136 7.89 2.59 19.93
CA VAL A 136 9.22 2.10 19.58
C VAL A 136 10.09 3.26 19.14
N PRO A 137 11.43 3.16 19.30
CA PRO A 137 12.31 4.20 18.78
C PRO A 137 12.18 4.28 17.26
N ILE A 138 11.95 5.49 16.75
CA ILE A 138 11.91 5.71 15.31
C ILE A 138 13.31 6.10 14.85
N PRO A 139 13.86 5.45 13.81
CA PRO A 139 15.20 5.78 13.34
C PRO A 139 15.32 7.24 12.93
N PRO A 140 16.47 7.87 13.18
CA PRO A 140 16.67 9.25 12.76
C PRO A 140 16.68 9.36 11.24
N PRO A 141 16.45 10.56 10.67
CA PRO A 141 16.52 10.78 9.24
C PRO A 141 17.88 10.39 8.64
N GLY A 142 17.88 10.05 7.36
CA GLY A 142 19.10 9.66 6.66
C GLY A 142 18.93 8.40 5.83
N PHE A 143 17.93 7.58 6.15
CA PHE A 143 17.59 6.43 5.30
C PHE A 143 16.78 6.91 4.09
N HIS A 144 16.93 6.20 2.99
CA HIS A 144 16.30 6.63 1.74
C HIS A 144 16.28 5.46 0.75
N TRP A 145 15.10 5.20 0.18
CA TRP A 145 14.93 4.29 -0.95
C TRP A 145 14.19 5.02 -2.05
N GLU A 146 14.66 4.84 -3.27
CA GLU A 146 14.08 5.46 -4.44
C GLU A 146 13.45 4.38 -5.30
N ILE A 147 12.15 4.53 -5.60
CA ILE A 147 11.40 3.56 -6.37
C ILE A 147 10.77 4.23 -7.57
N PRO A 148 11.22 3.91 -8.79
CA PRO A 148 10.49 4.36 -9.98
C PRO A 148 9.18 3.60 -10.07
N VAL A 149 8.07 4.32 -10.08
CA VAL A 149 6.74 3.73 -10.13
C VAL A 149 6.21 3.89 -11.55
N THR A 150 6.04 2.76 -12.24
CA THR A 150 5.60 2.72 -13.63
C THR A 150 4.29 1.96 -13.80
N GLU A 151 3.75 1.43 -12.72
CA GLU A 151 2.48 0.70 -12.75
C GLU A 151 1.84 0.66 -11.37
N PHE A 152 0.55 0.36 -11.35
CA PHE A 152 -0.18 0.02 -10.13
C PHE A 152 -1.03 -1.20 -10.40
N ALA A 153 -1.58 -1.80 -9.34
CA ALA A 153 -2.29 -3.07 -9.48
C ALA A 153 -3.48 -3.16 -8.56
N LEU A 154 -4.39 -4.05 -8.91
CA LEU A 154 -5.50 -4.48 -8.09
C LEU A 154 -5.10 -5.78 -7.42
N TYR A 155 -5.20 -5.83 -6.11
CA TYR A 155 -4.83 -6.99 -5.30
C TYR A 155 -6.02 -7.56 -4.56
N GLU A 156 -5.99 -8.87 -4.40
CA GLU A 156 -6.88 -9.58 -3.50
C GLU A 156 -6.12 -9.92 -2.22
N SER A 157 -6.76 -9.68 -1.07
CA SER A 157 -6.24 -10.10 0.23
C SER A 157 -6.98 -11.36 0.67
N ARG A 158 -6.23 -12.43 0.92
CA ARG A 158 -6.78 -13.69 1.40
C ARG A 158 -6.08 -14.11 2.67
N PHE A 159 -6.86 -14.61 3.62
CA PHE A 159 -6.31 -15.16 4.86
C PHE A 159 -6.48 -16.66 4.81
N THR A 160 -5.39 -17.38 4.64
CA THR A 160 -5.38 -18.85 4.56
C THR A 160 -4.20 -19.40 5.33
N GLY A 161 -4.44 -20.52 6.06
CA GLY A 161 -3.37 -21.17 6.82
C GLY A 161 -2.73 -20.27 7.89
N GLY A 162 -3.52 -19.36 8.49
CA GLY A 162 -3.02 -18.43 9.50
C GLY A 162 -2.20 -17.28 8.96
N ARG A 163 -2.17 -17.09 7.63
CA ARG A 163 -1.37 -16.05 6.99
C ARG A 163 -2.20 -15.23 6.02
N THR A 164 -1.87 -13.94 5.94
CA THR A 164 -2.41 -13.06 4.91
C THR A 164 -1.56 -13.17 3.67
N ARG A 165 -2.22 -13.36 2.52
CA ARG A 165 -1.56 -13.39 1.21
C ARG A 165 -2.23 -12.40 0.30
N TYR A 166 -1.41 -11.69 -0.47
CA TYR A 166 -1.88 -10.73 -1.47
C TYR A 166 -1.58 -11.28 -2.85
N THR A 167 -2.61 -11.30 -3.70
CA THR A 167 -2.49 -11.78 -5.08
C THR A 167 -2.85 -10.66 -6.04
N SER A 168 -1.96 -10.38 -6.96
CA SER A 168 -2.20 -9.40 -8.02
C SER A 168 -3.22 -9.97 -9.02
N LEU A 169 -4.33 -9.28 -9.20
CA LEU A 169 -5.38 -9.70 -10.13
C LEU A 169 -5.24 -9.03 -11.48
N GLN A 170 -4.81 -7.77 -11.50
CA GLN A 170 -4.66 -6.99 -12.73
C GLN A 170 -3.71 -5.84 -12.49
N ARG A 171 -2.97 -5.47 -13.53
CA ARG A 171 -1.98 -4.37 -13.48
C ARG A 171 -2.26 -3.37 -14.59
N TRP A 172 -1.93 -2.11 -14.34
CA TRP A 172 -2.05 -1.03 -15.30
C TRP A 172 -0.76 -0.24 -15.35
N THR A 173 -0.28 0.04 -16.55
CA THR A 173 0.93 0.82 -16.76
C THR A 173 0.63 2.31 -16.67
N LEU A 174 1.53 3.06 -16.02
CA LEU A 174 1.48 4.52 -16.04
C LEU A 174 2.27 5.00 -17.24
N ASN A 175 1.66 5.82 -18.06
CA ASN A 175 2.24 6.29 -19.31
C ASN A 175 2.67 7.74 -19.21
N GLU A 176 3.68 8.08 -19.98
CA GLU A 176 4.10 9.47 -20.10
C GLU A 176 3.11 10.29 -20.91
#